data_fbc387258dd234dc750d144e6ea1b517
#
_entry.id   fbc387258dd234dc750d144e6ea1b517
#
_cell.length_a   1.000
_cell.length_b   1.000
_cell.length_c   1.000
_cell.angle_alpha   90.00
_cell.angle_beta   90.00
_cell.angle_gamma   90.00
#
_symmetry.space_group_name_H-M   'P 1'
#
loop_
_entity.id
_entity.type
_entity.pdbx_description
1 polymer ?
#
loop_
_entity_poly.entity_id
_entity_poly.type
_entity_poly.pdbx_seq_one_letter_code
_entity_poly.pdbx_strand_id
1 'polypeptide(L)'
;MELGLAGKTALVTGGSKGIGLETARALAREGVKVLICARRQEALAEAARDVMRTTQAKIETHSLDVTKLEQIETIPHVVKDKLGRIDILVNNAGTGTYKPFLEVTDEELVEGMAINFFAQFRICQRIVPLMIAQGGGRIVTVSGQTGIMTLNPPFLSSCTGPAKSAEIRLSKVLANELAPHNIRVNCVIPGFINTPERFAKWERELAKRKLSPEDAARERSLWSSNQGMRDTRWGTPEEIANLIVFVVSDAASYINGAELVADNAMDKS
;
A
#
# COMPACT_ATOMS: atom_id res chain seq x y z
N MET A 1 15.09 -13.31 14.78
CA MET A 1 14.01 -14.10 14.15
C MET A 1 14.43 -14.32 12.70
N GLU A 2 14.45 -15.54 12.24
CA GLU A 2 14.69 -15.82 10.82
C GLU A 2 13.38 -15.65 10.05
N LEU A 3 13.40 -14.84 9.01
CA LEU A 3 12.19 -14.52 8.23
C LEU A 3 11.99 -15.46 7.03
N GLY A 4 13.01 -16.19 6.59
CA GLY A 4 12.94 -17.11 5.45
C GLY A 4 12.67 -16.40 4.11
N LEU A 5 13.11 -15.15 3.95
CA LEU A 5 12.81 -14.32 2.78
C LEU A 5 13.94 -14.28 1.75
N ALA A 6 15.18 -14.60 2.14
CA ALA A 6 16.32 -14.55 1.24
C ALA A 6 16.10 -15.42 -0.02
N GLY A 7 16.37 -14.86 -1.18
CA GLY A 7 16.20 -15.50 -2.49
C GLY A 7 14.75 -15.55 -3.02
N LYS A 8 13.74 -15.08 -2.25
CA LYS A 8 12.38 -14.92 -2.74
C LYS A 8 12.26 -13.71 -3.68
N THR A 9 11.13 -13.63 -4.38
CA THR A 9 10.83 -12.56 -5.32
C THR A 9 9.55 -11.84 -4.94
N ALA A 10 9.52 -10.52 -5.13
CA ALA A 10 8.37 -9.69 -4.74
C ALA A 10 7.99 -8.67 -5.83
N LEU A 11 6.68 -8.50 -6.04
CA LEU A 11 6.10 -7.38 -6.77
C LEU A 11 5.43 -6.42 -5.78
N VAL A 12 5.83 -5.13 -5.81
CA VAL A 12 5.23 -4.08 -4.98
C VAL A 12 4.60 -3.02 -5.88
N THR A 13 3.29 -2.87 -5.83
CA THR A 13 2.59 -1.80 -6.56
C THR A 13 2.62 -0.48 -5.78
N GLY A 14 2.71 0.65 -6.47
CA GLY A 14 2.89 1.94 -5.80
C GLY A 14 4.25 2.06 -5.08
N GLY A 15 5.28 1.34 -5.56
CA GLY A 15 6.58 1.18 -4.89
C GLY A 15 7.55 2.35 -5.06
N SER A 16 7.16 3.45 -5.69
CA SER A 16 8.08 4.58 -5.92
C SER A 16 8.20 5.56 -4.75
N LYS A 17 7.38 5.42 -3.70
CA LYS A 17 7.32 6.35 -2.58
C LYS A 17 6.53 5.79 -1.39
N GLY A 18 6.62 6.47 -0.23
CA GLY A 18 5.82 6.15 0.96
C GLY A 18 5.96 4.70 1.42
N ILE A 19 4.85 4.10 1.86
CA ILE A 19 4.81 2.72 2.38
C ILE A 19 5.37 1.71 1.36
N GLY A 20 5.01 1.86 0.07
CA GLY A 20 5.48 0.94 -0.96
C GLY A 20 7.00 0.98 -1.18
N LEU A 21 7.61 2.16 -1.14
CA LEU A 21 9.07 2.29 -1.24
C LEU A 21 9.79 1.70 -0.02
N GLU A 22 9.30 1.99 1.20
CA GLU A 22 9.89 1.42 2.40
C GLU A 22 9.70 -0.09 2.48
N THR A 23 8.57 -0.62 1.99
CA THR A 23 8.37 -2.07 1.84
C THR A 23 9.38 -2.68 0.87
N ALA A 24 9.60 -2.05 -0.28
CA ALA A 24 10.59 -2.51 -1.24
C ALA A 24 12.01 -2.48 -0.63
N ARG A 25 12.35 -1.43 0.11
CA ARG A 25 13.63 -1.31 0.81
C ARG A 25 13.81 -2.37 1.88
N ALA A 26 12.80 -2.60 2.70
CA ALA A 26 12.84 -3.61 3.77
C ALA A 26 12.96 -5.03 3.19
N LEU A 27 12.19 -5.38 2.17
CA LEU A 27 12.30 -6.65 1.46
C LEU A 27 13.69 -6.84 0.83
N ALA A 28 14.25 -5.79 0.22
CA ALA A 28 15.57 -5.84 -0.38
C ALA A 28 16.68 -6.09 0.67
N ARG A 29 16.55 -5.54 1.88
CA ARG A 29 17.47 -5.84 3.02
C ARG A 29 17.42 -7.29 3.45
N GLU A 30 16.27 -7.95 3.31
CA GLU A 30 16.08 -9.37 3.61
C GLU A 30 16.51 -10.30 2.44
N GLY A 31 17.16 -9.75 1.40
CA GLY A 31 17.65 -10.52 0.26
C GLY A 31 16.57 -10.93 -0.74
N VAL A 32 15.43 -10.27 -0.74
CA VAL A 32 14.36 -10.47 -1.72
C VAL A 32 14.69 -9.73 -3.01
N LYS A 33 14.50 -10.39 -4.16
CA LYS A 33 14.55 -9.73 -5.47
C LYS A 33 13.25 -8.98 -5.71
N VAL A 34 13.28 -7.65 -5.69
CA VAL A 34 12.09 -6.81 -5.71
C VAL A 34 11.89 -6.16 -7.07
N LEU A 35 10.65 -6.19 -7.56
CA LEU A 35 10.13 -5.38 -8.67
C LEU A 35 9.14 -4.36 -8.12
N ILE A 36 9.38 -3.09 -8.34
CA ILE A 36 8.45 -2.03 -8.01
C ILE A 36 7.73 -1.50 -9.25
N CYS A 37 6.43 -1.23 -9.11
CA CYS A 37 5.62 -0.62 -10.16
C CYS A 37 5.03 0.71 -9.70
N ALA A 38 5.05 1.72 -10.60
CA ALA A 38 4.37 3.01 -10.43
C ALA A 38 4.25 3.71 -11.80
N ARG A 39 3.46 4.78 -11.87
CA ARG A 39 3.16 5.46 -13.15
C ARG A 39 4.35 6.23 -13.75
N ARG A 40 5.18 6.86 -12.92
CA ARG A 40 6.23 7.77 -13.38
C ARG A 40 7.59 7.06 -13.39
N GLN A 41 8.20 6.99 -14.56
CA GLN A 41 9.49 6.33 -14.77
C GLN A 41 10.63 7.00 -13.98
N GLU A 42 10.63 8.34 -13.91
CA GLU A 42 11.64 9.10 -13.18
C GLU A 42 11.60 8.80 -11.68
N ALA A 43 10.39 8.73 -11.09
CA ALA A 43 10.20 8.40 -9.69
C ALA A 43 10.61 6.95 -9.37
N LEU A 44 10.41 6.03 -10.30
CA LEU A 44 10.88 4.64 -10.18
C LEU A 44 12.41 4.57 -10.21
N ALA A 45 13.04 5.31 -11.13
CA ALA A 45 14.50 5.35 -11.23
C ALA A 45 15.14 5.98 -9.97
N GLU A 46 14.53 7.02 -9.42
CA GLU A 46 14.96 7.65 -8.17
C GLU A 46 14.82 6.66 -6.98
N ALA A 47 13.68 6.01 -6.86
CA ALA A 47 13.43 4.98 -5.84
C ALA A 47 14.46 3.84 -5.91
N ALA A 48 14.77 3.35 -7.12
CA ALA A 48 15.75 2.30 -7.30
C ALA A 48 17.18 2.74 -6.91
N ARG A 49 17.57 3.97 -7.23
CA ARG A 49 18.86 4.53 -6.80
C ARG A 49 18.91 4.67 -5.27
N ASP A 50 17.83 5.13 -4.66
CA ASP A 50 17.77 5.30 -3.20
C ASP A 50 17.81 3.96 -2.46
N VAL A 51 17.11 2.93 -2.92
CA VAL A 51 17.19 1.57 -2.38
C VAL A 51 18.61 1.04 -2.53
N MET A 52 19.24 1.15 -3.71
CA MET A 52 20.63 0.71 -3.92
C MET A 52 21.58 1.41 -2.96
N ARG A 53 21.45 2.73 -2.78
CA ARG A 53 22.31 3.52 -1.88
C ARG A 53 22.19 3.08 -0.42
N THR A 54 20.98 2.69 0.02
CA THR A 54 20.69 2.41 1.44
C THR A 54 20.75 0.93 1.81
N THR A 55 20.69 0.02 0.85
CA THR A 55 20.66 -1.43 1.08
C THR A 55 21.75 -2.20 0.35
N GLN A 56 22.44 -1.57 -0.60
CA GLN A 56 23.37 -2.20 -1.56
C GLN A 56 22.68 -3.24 -2.47
N ALA A 57 21.35 -3.32 -2.46
CA ALA A 57 20.57 -4.25 -3.27
C ALA A 57 19.97 -3.53 -4.50
N LYS A 58 20.10 -4.15 -5.67
CA LYS A 58 19.45 -3.69 -6.89
C LYS A 58 17.99 -4.17 -6.89
N ILE A 59 17.05 -3.25 -7.16
CA ILE A 59 15.66 -3.59 -7.43
C ILE A 59 15.30 -3.32 -8.88
N GLU A 60 14.31 -4.07 -9.38
CA GLU A 60 13.76 -3.89 -10.72
C GLU A 60 12.62 -2.87 -10.70
N THR A 61 12.40 -2.22 -11.83
CA THR A 61 11.33 -1.22 -11.98
C THR A 61 10.50 -1.46 -13.22
N HIS A 62 9.21 -1.12 -13.17
CA HIS A 62 8.31 -1.15 -14.32
C HIS A 62 7.28 -0.04 -14.24
N SER A 63 7.15 0.76 -15.33
CA SER A 63 6.12 1.79 -15.39
C SER A 63 4.76 1.15 -15.62
N LEU A 64 3.82 1.40 -14.71
CA LEU A 64 2.50 0.80 -14.72
C LEU A 64 1.46 1.75 -14.12
N ASP A 65 0.43 2.05 -14.87
CA ASP A 65 -0.81 2.62 -14.34
C ASP A 65 -1.77 1.48 -13.99
N VAL A 66 -1.97 1.25 -12.70
CA VAL A 66 -2.83 0.17 -12.19
C VAL A 66 -4.32 0.39 -12.47
N THR A 67 -4.73 1.56 -12.98
CA THR A 67 -6.11 1.82 -13.41
C THR A 67 -6.37 1.34 -14.84
N LYS A 68 -5.31 1.05 -15.61
CA LYS A 68 -5.35 0.65 -17.01
C LYS A 68 -5.28 -0.86 -17.15
N LEU A 69 -6.40 -1.47 -17.57
CA LEU A 69 -6.50 -2.93 -17.68
C LEU A 69 -5.46 -3.50 -18.64
N GLU A 70 -5.27 -2.85 -19.79
CA GLU A 70 -4.30 -3.25 -20.80
C GLU A 70 -2.85 -3.29 -20.28
N GLN A 71 -2.51 -2.42 -19.32
CA GLN A 71 -1.19 -2.44 -18.68
C GLN A 71 -1.11 -3.55 -17.63
N ILE A 72 -2.18 -3.78 -16.87
CA ILE A 72 -2.23 -4.88 -15.90
C ILE A 72 -2.04 -6.25 -16.60
N GLU A 73 -2.58 -6.42 -17.78
CA GLU A 73 -2.45 -7.66 -18.56
C GLU A 73 -1.02 -7.99 -18.94
N THR A 74 -0.12 -7.01 -18.96
CA THR A 74 1.31 -7.26 -19.21
C THR A 74 2.07 -7.79 -18.00
N ILE A 75 1.52 -7.66 -16.77
CA ILE A 75 2.23 -7.97 -15.52
C ILE A 75 2.78 -9.40 -15.48
N PRO A 76 2.06 -10.46 -15.87
CA PRO A 76 2.59 -11.81 -15.84
C PRO A 76 3.88 -11.96 -16.67
N HIS A 77 3.92 -11.33 -17.84
CA HIS A 77 5.11 -11.34 -18.70
C HIS A 77 6.28 -10.58 -18.04
N VAL A 78 6.01 -9.38 -17.53
CA VAL A 78 6.99 -8.54 -16.84
C VAL A 78 7.59 -9.25 -15.62
N VAL A 79 6.75 -9.92 -14.83
CA VAL A 79 7.19 -10.73 -13.68
C VAL A 79 8.08 -11.87 -14.11
N LYS A 80 7.69 -12.61 -15.15
CA LYS A 80 8.49 -13.70 -15.69
C LYS A 80 9.85 -13.22 -16.19
N ASP A 81 9.88 -12.13 -16.93
CA ASP A 81 11.10 -11.55 -17.50
C ASP A 81 12.05 -11.02 -16.42
N LYS A 82 11.52 -10.20 -15.48
CA LYS A 82 12.35 -9.51 -14.49
C LYS A 82 12.66 -10.32 -13.24
N LEU A 83 11.73 -11.16 -12.80
CA LEU A 83 11.86 -11.91 -11.55
C LEU A 83 12.09 -13.42 -11.78
N GLY A 84 11.55 -13.98 -12.84
CA GLY A 84 11.54 -15.41 -13.12
C GLY A 84 10.42 -16.19 -12.43
N ARG A 85 10.05 -15.77 -11.21
CA ARG A 85 8.96 -16.30 -10.37
C ARG A 85 8.32 -15.18 -9.55
N ILE A 86 7.27 -15.48 -8.78
CA ILE A 86 6.62 -14.52 -7.90
C ILE A 86 6.20 -15.16 -6.58
N ASP A 87 6.95 -14.90 -5.51
CA ASP A 87 6.64 -15.42 -4.18
C ASP A 87 5.75 -14.47 -3.37
N ILE A 88 5.90 -13.17 -3.59
CA ILE A 88 5.25 -12.13 -2.77
C ILE A 88 4.60 -11.09 -3.68
N LEU A 89 3.32 -10.81 -3.45
CA LEU A 89 2.61 -9.68 -4.03
C LEU A 89 2.21 -8.70 -2.92
N VAL A 90 2.65 -7.45 -3.04
CA VAL A 90 2.20 -6.36 -2.18
C VAL A 90 1.34 -5.39 -3.00
N ASN A 91 0.03 -5.48 -2.83
CA ASN A 91 -0.94 -4.55 -3.37
C ASN A 91 -0.99 -3.30 -2.49
N ASN A 92 -0.18 -2.30 -2.83
CA ASN A 92 -0.06 -1.06 -2.08
C ASN A 92 -0.50 0.18 -2.89
N ALA A 93 -0.57 0.10 -4.21
CA ALA A 93 -1.04 1.23 -5.01
C ALA A 93 -2.47 1.62 -4.62
N GLY A 94 -2.66 2.88 -4.26
CA GLY A 94 -3.95 3.40 -3.82
C GLY A 94 -3.88 4.90 -3.55
N THR A 95 -5.03 5.51 -3.32
CA THR A 95 -5.16 6.92 -2.93
C THR A 95 -6.36 7.13 -2.01
N GLY A 96 -6.37 8.26 -1.31
CA GLY A 96 -7.52 8.73 -0.54
C GLY A 96 -8.08 10.02 -1.15
N THR A 97 -9.38 10.10 -1.34
CA THR A 97 -10.10 11.33 -1.65
C THR A 97 -10.96 11.68 -0.44
N TYR A 98 -10.80 12.89 0.07
CA TYR A 98 -11.47 13.35 1.29
C TYR A 98 -12.35 14.53 0.91
N LYS A 99 -13.67 14.27 0.81
CA LYS A 99 -14.70 15.25 0.49
C LYS A 99 -16.01 14.91 1.19
N PRO A 100 -16.86 15.90 1.47
CA PRO A 100 -18.26 15.67 1.83
C PRO A 100 -18.97 14.87 0.73
N PHE A 101 -19.94 14.03 1.13
CA PHE A 101 -20.64 13.13 0.21
C PHE A 101 -21.24 13.84 -0.99
N LEU A 102 -21.90 14.98 -0.79
CA LEU A 102 -22.55 15.74 -1.88
C LEU A 102 -21.58 16.47 -2.82
N GLU A 103 -20.29 16.51 -2.50
CA GLU A 103 -19.24 17.12 -3.32
C GLU A 103 -18.46 16.11 -4.16
N VAL A 104 -18.68 14.80 -3.93
CA VAL A 104 -18.01 13.74 -4.69
C VAL A 104 -18.66 13.62 -6.06
N THR A 105 -17.85 13.75 -7.12
CA THR A 105 -18.33 13.55 -8.50
C THR A 105 -18.33 12.06 -8.87
N ASP A 106 -19.06 11.70 -9.93
CA ASP A 106 -19.08 10.32 -10.43
C ASP A 106 -17.71 9.88 -10.92
N GLU A 107 -16.95 10.77 -11.55
CA GLU A 107 -15.58 10.50 -12.00
C GLU A 107 -14.66 10.20 -10.83
N GLU A 108 -14.76 10.94 -9.72
CA GLU A 108 -13.97 10.68 -8.50
C GLU A 108 -14.35 9.36 -7.83
N LEU A 109 -15.63 9.00 -7.86
CA LEU A 109 -16.10 7.70 -7.37
C LEU A 109 -15.51 6.57 -8.21
N VAL A 110 -15.61 6.65 -9.53
CA VAL A 110 -15.08 5.64 -10.46
C VAL A 110 -13.57 5.54 -10.34
N GLU A 111 -12.85 6.66 -10.30
CA GLU A 111 -11.39 6.67 -10.11
C GLU A 111 -10.99 6.08 -8.75
N GLY A 112 -11.70 6.44 -7.68
CA GLY A 112 -11.47 5.90 -6.34
C GLY A 112 -11.61 4.38 -6.29
N MET A 113 -12.65 3.83 -6.93
CA MET A 113 -12.84 2.38 -7.05
C MET A 113 -11.79 1.74 -7.96
N ALA A 114 -11.44 2.40 -9.06
CA ALA A 114 -10.48 1.87 -10.04
C ALA A 114 -9.10 1.68 -9.43
N ILE A 115 -8.57 2.68 -8.74
CA ILE A 115 -7.20 2.63 -8.21
C ILE A 115 -7.08 1.80 -6.92
N ASN A 116 -8.11 1.78 -6.08
CA ASN A 116 -8.06 1.03 -4.83
C ASN A 116 -8.54 -0.42 -5.04
N PHE A 117 -9.77 -0.65 -5.45
CA PHE A 117 -10.35 -1.98 -5.50
C PHE A 117 -10.11 -2.73 -6.83
N PHE A 118 -10.49 -2.14 -7.98
CA PHE A 118 -10.39 -2.85 -9.27
C PHE A 118 -8.95 -3.19 -9.64
N ALA A 119 -8.00 -2.29 -9.35
CA ALA A 119 -6.59 -2.54 -9.58
C ALA A 119 -6.10 -3.79 -8.85
N GLN A 120 -6.37 -3.89 -7.55
CA GLN A 120 -5.93 -5.02 -6.73
C GLN A 120 -6.59 -6.33 -7.17
N PHE A 121 -7.90 -6.32 -7.41
CA PHE A 121 -8.64 -7.46 -7.91
C PHE A 121 -8.03 -7.99 -9.22
N ARG A 122 -7.82 -7.11 -10.19
CA ARG A 122 -7.28 -7.45 -11.50
C ARG A 122 -5.84 -7.96 -11.42
N ILE A 123 -4.99 -7.35 -10.60
CA ILE A 123 -3.61 -7.78 -10.39
C ILE A 123 -3.59 -9.18 -9.74
N CYS A 124 -4.41 -9.43 -8.72
CA CYS A 124 -4.53 -10.75 -8.13
C CYS A 124 -4.94 -11.80 -9.17
N GLN A 125 -5.91 -11.51 -10.03
CA GLN A 125 -6.33 -12.44 -11.10
C GLN A 125 -5.19 -12.83 -12.06
N ARG A 126 -4.19 -11.96 -12.28
CA ARG A 126 -3.04 -12.20 -13.17
C ARG A 126 -1.87 -12.85 -12.45
N ILE A 127 -1.72 -12.60 -11.16
CA ILE A 127 -0.58 -13.13 -10.37
C ILE A 127 -0.90 -14.48 -9.74
N VAL A 128 -2.11 -14.68 -9.24
CA VAL A 128 -2.50 -15.93 -8.56
C VAL A 128 -2.24 -17.19 -9.40
N PRO A 129 -2.56 -17.25 -10.70
CA PRO A 129 -2.22 -18.41 -11.52
C PRO A 129 -0.72 -18.75 -11.54
N LEU A 130 0.16 -17.74 -11.51
CA LEU A 130 1.61 -17.94 -11.42
C LEU A 130 2.01 -18.54 -10.07
N MET A 131 1.43 -18.03 -8.99
CA MET A 131 1.65 -18.55 -7.63
C MET A 131 1.18 -20.00 -7.49
N ILE A 132 0.01 -20.34 -8.04
CA ILE A 132 -0.51 -21.72 -8.04
C ILE A 132 0.44 -22.65 -8.80
N ALA A 133 0.87 -22.25 -10.01
CA ALA A 133 1.75 -23.06 -10.85
C ALA A 133 3.12 -23.36 -10.20
N GLN A 134 3.58 -22.52 -9.29
CA GLN A 134 4.85 -22.70 -8.57
C GLN A 134 4.71 -23.27 -7.15
N GLY A 135 3.48 -23.61 -6.71
CA GLY A 135 3.20 -24.29 -5.45
C GLY A 135 2.96 -23.38 -4.25
N GLY A 136 2.66 -22.10 -4.46
CA GLY A 136 2.27 -21.20 -3.38
C GLY A 136 2.76 -19.77 -3.52
N GLY A 137 2.37 -18.93 -2.57
CA GLY A 137 2.73 -17.51 -2.56
C GLY A 137 2.22 -16.77 -1.33
N ARG A 138 2.50 -15.48 -1.27
CA ARG A 138 2.03 -14.60 -0.19
C ARG A 138 1.54 -13.29 -0.80
N ILE A 139 0.34 -12.89 -0.42
CA ILE A 139 -0.30 -11.66 -0.88
C ILE A 139 -0.59 -10.79 0.33
N VAL A 140 -0.17 -9.54 0.29
CA VAL A 140 -0.57 -8.51 1.25
C VAL A 140 -1.25 -7.37 0.52
N THR A 141 -2.43 -7.01 1.01
CA THR A 141 -3.15 -5.81 0.62
C THR A 141 -2.87 -4.71 1.65
N VAL A 142 -2.47 -3.54 1.19
CA VAL A 142 -2.34 -2.34 2.04
C VAL A 142 -3.59 -1.49 1.86
N SER A 143 -4.54 -1.65 2.76
CA SER A 143 -5.79 -0.91 2.75
C SER A 143 -5.63 0.44 3.49
N GLY A 144 -6.51 0.78 4.38
CA GLY A 144 -6.44 1.99 5.18
C GLY A 144 -7.62 2.11 6.15
N GLN A 145 -7.43 2.90 7.17
CA GLN A 145 -8.36 3.07 8.28
C GLN A 145 -9.77 3.50 7.85
N THR A 146 -9.90 4.25 6.76
CA THR A 146 -11.21 4.63 6.18
C THR A 146 -12.03 3.44 5.69
N GLY A 147 -11.43 2.25 5.58
CA GLY A 147 -12.13 1.01 5.26
C GLY A 147 -12.80 0.33 6.46
N ILE A 148 -12.43 0.69 7.68
CA ILE A 148 -12.97 0.08 8.91
C ILE A 148 -13.68 1.09 9.81
N MET A 149 -13.39 2.39 9.69
CA MET A 149 -13.99 3.43 10.51
C MET A 149 -14.32 4.69 9.70
N THR A 150 -15.25 5.47 10.20
CA THR A 150 -15.53 6.81 9.68
C THR A 150 -14.64 7.84 10.37
N LEU A 151 -14.09 8.75 9.58
CA LEU A 151 -13.27 9.84 10.07
C LEU A 151 -14.10 11.14 10.15
N ASN A 152 -13.74 11.99 11.09
CA ASN A 152 -14.35 13.32 11.22
C ASN A 152 -13.84 14.27 10.11
N PRO A 153 -14.58 15.33 9.78
CA PRO A 153 -14.09 16.39 8.93
C PRO A 153 -12.69 16.87 9.38
N PRO A 154 -11.77 17.19 8.45
CA PRO A 154 -11.95 17.25 6.99
C PRO A 154 -11.70 15.92 6.26
N PHE A 155 -11.58 14.77 6.95
CA PHE A 155 -11.15 13.49 6.38
C PHE A 155 -12.32 12.58 5.98
N LEU A 156 -13.46 13.16 5.62
CA LEU A 156 -14.61 12.41 5.08
C LEU A 156 -14.21 11.70 3.79
N SER A 157 -14.45 10.40 3.70
CA SER A 157 -13.97 9.55 2.60
C SER A 157 -15.11 8.72 2.00
N SER A 158 -16.10 9.41 1.42
CA SER A 158 -17.30 8.77 0.89
C SER A 158 -17.06 7.91 -0.35
N CYS A 159 -16.01 8.18 -1.15
CA CYS A 159 -15.71 7.39 -2.34
C CYS A 159 -14.60 6.37 -2.12
N THR A 160 -13.52 6.71 -1.41
CA THR A 160 -12.39 5.80 -1.21
C THR A 160 -12.52 4.94 0.04
N GLY A 161 -13.29 5.33 1.04
CA GLY A 161 -13.58 4.51 2.22
C GLY A 161 -14.27 3.19 1.84
N PRO A 162 -15.39 3.20 1.11
CA PRO A 162 -16.03 1.98 0.61
C PRO A 162 -15.10 1.09 -0.23
N ALA A 163 -14.22 1.68 -1.07
CA ALA A 163 -13.23 0.92 -1.82
C ALA A 163 -12.22 0.24 -0.91
N LYS A 164 -11.78 0.91 0.17
CA LYS A 164 -10.89 0.32 1.18
C LYS A 164 -11.56 -0.81 1.97
N SER A 165 -12.85 -0.71 2.27
CA SER A 165 -13.62 -1.83 2.84
C SER A 165 -13.69 -3.03 1.90
N ALA A 166 -13.87 -2.78 0.60
CA ALA A 166 -13.90 -3.83 -0.42
C ALA A 166 -12.54 -4.56 -0.52
N GLU A 167 -11.40 -3.86 -0.41
CA GLU A 167 -10.07 -4.46 -0.36
C GLU A 167 -9.91 -5.42 0.82
N ILE A 168 -10.37 -5.01 2.00
CA ILE A 168 -10.33 -5.81 3.24
C ILE A 168 -11.14 -7.08 3.05
N ARG A 169 -12.39 -6.94 2.57
CA ARG A 169 -13.27 -8.08 2.34
C ARG A 169 -12.72 -9.03 1.29
N LEU A 170 -12.17 -8.52 0.18
CA LEU A 170 -11.56 -9.32 -0.86
C LEU A 170 -10.40 -10.15 -0.30
N SER A 171 -9.54 -9.55 0.53
CA SER A 171 -8.41 -10.27 1.15
C SER A 171 -8.86 -11.49 1.95
N LYS A 172 -9.97 -11.39 2.69
CA LYS A 172 -10.56 -12.52 3.42
C LYS A 172 -11.10 -13.61 2.49
N VAL A 173 -11.80 -13.21 1.42
CA VAL A 173 -12.32 -14.16 0.42
C VAL A 173 -11.17 -14.92 -0.23
N LEU A 174 -10.14 -14.21 -0.70
CA LEU A 174 -8.97 -14.81 -1.33
C LEU A 174 -8.18 -15.69 -0.36
N ALA A 175 -8.06 -15.33 0.91
CA ALA A 175 -7.39 -16.16 1.91
C ALA A 175 -8.04 -17.53 2.08
N ASN A 176 -9.36 -17.58 2.06
CA ASN A 176 -10.11 -18.85 2.14
C ASN A 176 -10.00 -19.65 0.83
N GLU A 177 -10.23 -19.00 -0.30
CA GLU A 177 -10.26 -19.62 -1.62
C GLU A 177 -8.89 -20.17 -2.03
N LEU A 178 -7.80 -19.47 -1.68
CA LEU A 178 -6.45 -19.79 -2.12
C LEU A 178 -5.63 -20.62 -1.12
N ALA A 179 -6.16 -20.86 0.08
CA ALA A 179 -5.50 -21.71 1.09
C ALA A 179 -5.12 -23.12 0.58
N PRO A 180 -5.98 -23.83 -0.21
CA PRO A 180 -5.62 -25.14 -0.77
C PRO A 180 -4.40 -25.09 -1.72
N HIS A 181 -4.07 -23.91 -2.24
CA HIS A 181 -2.93 -23.68 -3.14
C HIS A 181 -1.67 -23.20 -2.41
N ASN A 182 -1.64 -23.27 -1.07
CA ASN A 182 -0.53 -22.76 -0.25
C ASN A 182 -0.26 -21.24 -0.49
N ILE A 183 -1.31 -20.46 -0.74
CA ILE A 183 -1.24 -19.02 -0.88
C ILE A 183 -1.90 -18.38 0.34
N ARG A 184 -1.13 -17.56 1.08
CA ARG A 184 -1.64 -16.78 2.20
C ARG A 184 -1.96 -15.37 1.74
N VAL A 185 -3.11 -14.86 2.18
CA VAL A 185 -3.56 -13.50 1.86
C VAL A 185 -3.93 -12.77 3.15
N ASN A 186 -3.31 -11.64 3.40
CA ASN A 186 -3.59 -10.82 4.56
C ASN A 186 -3.78 -9.35 4.17
N CYS A 187 -4.48 -8.60 5.02
CA CYS A 187 -4.69 -7.17 4.85
C CYS A 187 -4.02 -6.39 5.98
N VAL A 188 -3.11 -5.48 5.63
CA VAL A 188 -2.56 -4.49 6.56
C VAL A 188 -3.38 -3.21 6.43
N ILE A 189 -3.82 -2.67 7.56
CA ILE A 189 -4.68 -1.50 7.67
C ILE A 189 -3.94 -0.41 8.45
N PRO A 190 -3.18 0.45 7.75
CA PRO A 190 -2.46 1.54 8.39
C PRO A 190 -3.41 2.63 8.90
N GLY A 191 -3.06 3.22 10.04
CA GLY A 191 -3.62 4.48 10.50
C GLY A 191 -3.11 5.69 9.71
N PHE A 192 -2.94 6.82 10.39
CA PHE A 192 -2.32 7.99 9.79
C PHE A 192 -0.80 7.79 9.70
N ILE A 193 -0.31 7.73 8.47
CA ILE A 193 1.12 7.56 8.19
C ILE A 193 1.67 8.86 7.60
N ASN A 194 2.75 9.34 8.18
CA ASN A 194 3.43 10.56 7.74
C ASN A 194 4.24 10.27 6.47
N THR A 195 3.62 10.46 5.31
CA THR A 195 4.28 10.35 4.01
C THR A 195 4.47 11.73 3.39
N PRO A 196 5.53 11.96 2.59
CA PRO A 196 5.75 13.22 1.90
C PRO A 196 4.54 13.68 1.06
N GLU A 197 3.83 12.72 0.44
CA GLU A 197 2.64 13.04 -0.36
C GLU A 197 1.47 13.50 0.49
N ARG A 198 1.26 12.87 1.63
CA ARG A 198 0.21 13.26 2.56
C ARG A 198 0.47 14.66 3.08
N PHE A 199 1.71 14.95 3.45
CA PHE A 199 2.11 16.28 3.86
C PHE A 199 1.92 17.32 2.74
N ALA A 200 2.39 17.05 1.53
CA ALA A 200 2.20 17.94 0.39
C ALA A 200 0.72 18.14 0.01
N LYS A 201 -0.11 17.11 0.15
CA LYS A 201 -1.56 17.24 -0.05
C LYS A 201 -2.19 18.12 1.02
N TRP A 202 -1.84 17.89 2.26
CA TRP A 202 -2.32 18.69 3.39
C TRP A 202 -1.90 20.17 3.27
N GLU A 203 -0.66 20.46 2.90
CA GLU A 203 -0.18 21.85 2.65
C GLU A 203 -1.02 22.55 1.57
N ARG A 204 -1.37 21.84 0.48
CA ARG A 204 -2.24 22.41 -0.54
C ARG A 204 -3.65 22.71 -0.05
N GLU A 205 -4.21 21.84 0.78
CA GLU A 205 -5.53 22.08 1.38
C GLU A 205 -5.48 23.20 2.43
N LEU A 206 -4.40 23.29 3.21
CA LEU A 206 -4.18 24.37 4.15
C LEU A 206 -4.14 25.73 3.45
N ALA A 207 -3.42 25.81 2.31
CA ALA A 207 -3.33 27.04 1.51
C ALA A 207 -4.69 27.53 0.99
N LYS A 208 -5.64 26.62 0.68
CA LYS A 208 -6.99 26.98 0.24
C LYS A 208 -7.83 27.61 1.36
N ARG A 209 -7.55 27.31 2.62
CA ARG A 209 -8.34 27.76 3.79
C ARG A 209 -8.18 29.26 4.09
N LYS A 210 -7.24 29.96 3.44
CA LYS A 210 -6.98 31.40 3.62
C LYS A 210 -6.82 31.81 5.11
N LEU A 211 -6.12 30.98 5.86
CA LEU A 211 -5.84 31.21 7.29
C LEU A 211 -4.90 32.42 7.47
N SER A 212 -4.94 33.02 8.66
CA SER A 212 -3.90 33.95 9.06
C SER A 212 -2.51 33.26 9.07
N PRO A 213 -1.40 34.00 8.90
CA PRO A 213 -0.07 33.43 9.04
C PRO A 213 0.16 32.69 10.35
N GLU A 214 -0.41 33.20 11.45
CA GLU A 214 -0.31 32.62 12.77
C GLU A 214 -1.08 31.29 12.87
N ASP A 215 -2.33 31.24 12.40
CA ASP A 215 -3.12 30.00 12.37
C ASP A 215 -2.51 28.95 11.44
N ALA A 216 -1.98 29.34 10.30
CA ALA A 216 -1.27 28.44 9.40
C ALA A 216 0.00 27.86 10.05
N ALA A 217 0.76 28.67 10.79
CA ALA A 217 1.92 28.21 11.54
C ALA A 217 1.53 27.24 12.66
N ARG A 218 0.43 27.49 13.37
CA ARG A 218 -0.13 26.60 14.39
C ARG A 218 -0.53 25.25 13.78
N GLU A 219 -1.23 25.25 12.67
CA GLU A 219 -1.63 24.01 11.97
C GLU A 219 -0.40 23.19 11.54
N ARG A 220 0.66 23.86 11.00
CA ARG A 220 1.91 23.19 10.65
C ARG A 220 2.63 22.60 11.86
N SER A 221 2.63 23.33 12.99
CA SER A 221 3.20 22.82 14.24
C SER A 221 2.45 21.58 14.74
N LEU A 222 1.13 21.56 14.66
CA LEU A 222 0.31 20.38 15.02
C LEU A 222 0.63 19.19 14.13
N TRP A 223 0.82 19.38 12.82
CA TRP A 223 1.24 18.31 11.92
C TRP A 223 2.65 17.80 12.26
N SER A 224 3.61 18.71 12.41
CA SER A 224 5.01 18.33 12.66
C SER A 224 5.23 17.68 14.02
N SER A 225 4.43 18.01 15.03
CA SER A 225 4.48 17.34 16.35
C SER A 225 3.88 15.94 16.33
N ASN A 226 3.37 15.47 15.19
CA ASN A 226 2.62 14.21 15.07
C ASN A 226 1.44 14.11 16.07
N GLN A 227 1.02 15.21 16.63
CA GLN A 227 -0.21 15.27 17.42
C GLN A 227 -1.38 15.19 16.44
N GLY A 228 -1.67 13.96 16.01
CA GLY A 228 -2.83 13.66 15.20
C GLY A 228 -4.12 13.98 15.96
N MET A 229 -5.25 13.85 15.30
CA MET A 229 -6.57 14.22 15.82
C MET A 229 -7.00 13.51 17.13
N ARG A 230 -6.15 12.67 17.74
CA ARG A 230 -6.49 11.86 18.92
C ARG A 230 -5.32 11.67 19.90
N ASP A 231 -4.48 12.64 20.10
CA ASP A 231 -3.33 12.56 21.04
C ASP A 231 -2.37 11.39 20.76
N THR A 232 -2.44 10.80 19.57
CA THR A 232 -1.54 9.73 19.16
C THR A 232 -0.61 10.21 18.06
N ARG A 233 0.65 9.74 18.07
CA ARG A 233 1.57 10.08 17.00
C ARG A 233 1.17 9.41 15.68
N TRP A 234 1.50 10.03 14.59
CA TRP A 234 1.43 9.38 13.27
C TRP A 234 2.52 8.31 13.14
N GLY A 235 2.17 7.24 12.42
CA GLY A 235 3.15 6.23 12.09
C GLY A 235 4.08 6.66 10.97
N THR A 236 5.18 5.95 10.79
CA THR A 236 6.09 6.11 9.67
C THR A 236 5.85 5.03 8.60
N PRO A 237 6.23 5.28 7.35
CA PRO A 237 6.18 4.24 6.31
C PRO A 237 6.98 2.99 6.66
N GLU A 238 8.11 3.13 7.37
CA GLU A 238 8.97 2.04 7.80
C GLU A 238 8.27 1.13 8.82
N GLU A 239 7.48 1.67 9.74
CA GLU A 239 6.72 0.87 10.71
C GLU A 239 5.71 -0.05 10.01
N ILE A 240 5.05 0.45 8.97
CA ILE A 240 4.13 -0.35 8.17
C ILE A 240 4.88 -1.36 7.30
N ALA A 241 6.01 -0.96 6.72
CA ALA A 241 6.86 -1.85 5.93
C ALA A 241 7.36 -3.05 6.76
N ASN A 242 7.79 -2.82 8.00
CA ASN A 242 8.21 -3.86 8.92
C ASN A 242 7.10 -4.88 9.20
N LEU A 243 5.87 -4.41 9.41
CA LEU A 243 4.71 -5.30 9.55
C LEU A 243 4.46 -6.10 8.27
N ILE A 244 4.52 -5.47 7.10
CA ILE A 244 4.33 -6.16 5.81
C ILE A 244 5.40 -7.25 5.63
N VAL A 245 6.68 -6.95 5.90
CA VAL A 245 7.78 -7.90 5.81
C VAL A 245 7.56 -9.09 6.75
N PHE A 246 7.14 -8.85 7.99
CA PHE A 246 6.80 -9.92 8.93
C PHE A 246 5.67 -10.80 8.38
N VAL A 247 4.58 -10.19 7.91
CA VAL A 247 3.38 -10.93 7.45
C VAL A 247 3.65 -11.79 6.22
N VAL A 248 4.56 -11.36 5.32
CA VAL A 248 4.94 -12.17 4.15
C VAL A 248 6.04 -13.19 4.46
N SER A 249 6.62 -13.16 5.63
CA SER A 249 7.69 -14.08 6.06
C SER A 249 7.16 -15.45 6.46
N ASP A 250 8.07 -16.41 6.60
CA ASP A 250 7.76 -17.73 7.10
C ASP A 250 7.48 -17.70 8.62
N ALA A 251 7.97 -16.68 9.34
CA ALA A 251 7.65 -16.46 10.76
C ALA A 251 6.15 -16.17 11.00
N ALA A 252 5.43 -15.71 9.99
CA ALA A 252 3.98 -15.49 10.03
C ALA A 252 3.18 -16.62 9.39
N SER A 253 3.69 -17.85 9.32
CA SER A 253 3.11 -18.98 8.57
C SER A 253 1.68 -19.32 8.98
N TYR A 254 1.27 -19.05 10.21
CA TYR A 254 -0.10 -19.32 10.71
C TYR A 254 -1.07 -18.12 10.53
N ILE A 255 -0.57 -16.99 9.99
CA ILE A 255 -1.39 -15.79 9.73
C ILE A 255 -1.92 -15.84 8.30
N ASN A 256 -3.23 -16.08 8.14
CA ASN A 256 -3.93 -16.10 6.86
C ASN A 256 -5.36 -15.55 7.02
N GLY A 257 -5.76 -14.62 6.18
CA GLY A 257 -7.06 -13.93 6.25
C GLY A 257 -7.16 -12.90 7.37
N ALA A 258 -6.02 -12.47 7.93
CA ALA A 258 -6.00 -11.50 9.01
C ALA A 258 -6.17 -10.07 8.51
N GLU A 259 -6.87 -9.27 9.33
CA GLU A 259 -6.95 -7.82 9.25
C GLU A 259 -6.02 -7.24 10.31
N LEU A 260 -4.88 -6.70 9.87
CA LEU A 260 -3.81 -6.26 10.76
C LEU A 260 -3.84 -4.73 10.85
N VAL A 261 -4.56 -4.22 11.84
CA VAL A 261 -4.64 -2.78 12.12
C VAL A 261 -3.34 -2.32 12.77
N ALA A 262 -2.70 -1.33 12.17
CA ALA A 262 -1.45 -0.71 12.66
C ALA A 262 -1.62 0.81 12.69
N ASP A 263 -2.22 1.32 13.77
CA ASP A 263 -2.72 2.70 13.85
C ASP A 263 -2.41 3.40 15.18
N ASN A 264 -1.61 2.79 16.05
CA ASN A 264 -1.28 3.31 17.37
C ASN A 264 -2.54 3.60 18.22
N ALA A 265 -3.49 2.64 18.24
CA ALA A 265 -4.76 2.74 18.98
C ALA A 265 -5.65 3.94 18.58
N MET A 266 -5.56 4.36 17.32
CA MET A 266 -6.39 5.43 16.78
C MET A 266 -7.85 4.98 16.59
N ASP A 267 -8.05 3.72 16.19
CA ASP A 267 -9.36 3.06 16.22
C ASP A 267 -9.68 2.63 17.66
N LYS A 268 -10.86 3.04 18.12
CA LYS A 268 -11.36 2.74 19.47
C LYS A 268 -12.59 1.83 19.45
N SER A 269 -12.94 1.27 18.27
CA SER A 269 -14.08 0.37 18.13
C SER A 269 -13.77 -1.06 18.61
#